data_4ccc59aea57b1073d4a4c721ba759378
#
_entry.id   4ccc59aea57b1073d4a4c721ba759378
#
_cell.length_a   1.000
_cell.length_b   1.000
_cell.length_c   1.000
_cell.angle_alpha   90.00
_cell.angle_beta   90.00
_cell.angle_gamma   90.00
#
_symmetry.space_group_name_H-M   'P 1'
#
loop_
_entity.id
_entity.type
_entity.pdbx_description
1 polymer ?
#
loop_
_entity_poly.entity_id
_entity_poly.type
_entity_poly.pdbx_seq_one_letter_code
_entity_poly.pdbx_strand_id
1 'polypeptide(L)'
;MSRKITALLLAMLMLPLSAMNTLADENDPDLSINEISFDDDSPTGGDDVTITAEVANDGGTSGLISVTTNVSFYVDSSFIGKETITIPGGNTADAEIEWTAVGGTHTVKVIVDEEELISESDEDNNEATETITASYPPILLLDDDNSPNNGGSRTETDQYYVNALDNLTNPIAYDVIRVNSSADAPGIDILSEYQLIIW
;
A
#
# COMPACT_ATOMS: atom_id res chain seq x y z
N MET A 1 -75.40 -22.97 9.62
CA MET A 1 -74.37 -23.32 8.63
C MET A 1 -73.79 -22.06 8.09
N SER A 2 -72.50 -22.02 7.95
CA SER A 2 -71.75 -20.95 7.32
C SER A 2 -71.51 -19.66 8.15
N ARG A 3 -70.27 -19.47 8.56
CA ARG A 3 -69.55 -18.21 8.72
C ARG A 3 -68.34 -18.41 9.64
N LYS A 4 -67.37 -19.28 9.30
CA LYS A 4 -66.11 -19.34 10.03
C LYS A 4 -64.89 -19.63 9.12
N ILE A 5 -64.88 -19.13 7.88
CA ILE A 5 -63.75 -19.36 6.97
C ILE A 5 -63.13 -18.07 6.42
N THR A 6 -63.38 -16.92 7.01
CA THR A 6 -62.93 -15.64 6.44
C THR A 6 -61.89 -14.91 7.32
N ALA A 7 -61.36 -15.55 8.36
CA ALA A 7 -60.44 -14.88 9.29
C ALA A 7 -58.99 -15.40 9.24
N LEU A 8 -58.62 -16.32 8.31
CA LEU A 8 -57.28 -16.91 8.28
C LEU A 8 -56.42 -16.43 7.10
N LEU A 9 -56.90 -15.51 6.28
CA LEU A 9 -56.19 -15.05 5.08
C LEU A 9 -55.65 -13.63 5.14
N LEU A 10 -55.75 -12.95 6.29
CA LEU A 10 -55.28 -11.55 6.42
C LEU A 10 -54.13 -11.34 7.41
N ALA A 11 -53.57 -12.42 7.95
CA ALA A 11 -52.46 -12.30 8.89
C ALA A 11 -51.08 -12.60 8.23
N MET A 12 -51.03 -12.78 6.90
CA MET A 12 -49.78 -13.16 6.19
C MET A 12 -49.21 -12.03 5.32
N LEU A 13 -49.61 -10.78 5.55
CA LEU A 13 -49.19 -9.65 4.70
C LEU A 13 -48.63 -8.46 5.49
N MET A 14 -48.03 -8.69 6.63
CA MET A 14 -47.27 -7.68 7.36
C MET A 14 -45.93 -8.29 7.87
N LEU A 15 -45.16 -8.93 7.00
CA LEU A 15 -43.73 -9.04 7.21
C LEU A 15 -43.14 -7.69 6.81
N PRO A 16 -42.35 -7.05 7.68
CA PRO A 16 -41.64 -5.84 7.29
C PRO A 16 -40.69 -6.18 6.12
N LEU A 17 -40.74 -5.34 5.08
CA LEU A 17 -39.93 -5.44 3.87
C LEU A 17 -38.40 -5.32 4.15
N SER A 18 -38.00 -5.25 5.42
CA SER A 18 -36.62 -5.14 5.90
C SER A 18 -35.98 -6.47 6.29
N ALA A 19 -36.57 -7.60 5.92
CA ALA A 19 -35.99 -8.94 6.16
C ALA A 19 -36.05 -9.80 4.90
N MET A 20 -35.84 -9.21 3.72
CA MET A 20 -35.24 -9.95 2.64
C MET A 20 -33.72 -9.89 2.88
N ASN A 21 -33.26 -10.63 3.88
CA ASN A 21 -31.95 -11.22 3.80
C ASN A 21 -32.02 -12.09 2.53
N THR A 22 -31.42 -11.61 1.45
CA THR A 22 -31.09 -12.50 0.36
C THR A 22 -30.19 -13.54 1.00
N LEU A 23 -30.70 -14.78 1.17
CA LEU A 23 -29.84 -15.89 1.51
C LEU A 23 -28.79 -15.88 0.39
N ALA A 24 -27.52 -15.70 0.74
CA ALA A 24 -26.41 -15.86 -0.19
C ALA A 24 -26.64 -17.20 -0.91
N ASP A 25 -26.68 -17.17 -2.24
CA ASP A 25 -26.80 -18.40 -3.03
C ASP A 25 -25.39 -19.03 -3.03
N GLU A 26 -25.31 -20.33 -2.81
CA GLU A 26 -24.02 -21.06 -2.95
C GLU A 26 -23.40 -20.92 -4.36
N ASN A 27 -24.09 -20.25 -5.27
CA ASN A 27 -23.59 -19.94 -6.61
C ASN A 27 -23.18 -18.46 -6.79
N ASP A 28 -23.40 -17.60 -5.78
CA ASP A 28 -22.92 -16.21 -5.86
C ASP A 28 -21.38 -16.19 -5.82
N PRO A 29 -20.73 -15.22 -6.46
CA PRO A 29 -19.30 -14.98 -6.31
C PRO A 29 -18.91 -14.79 -4.85
N ASP A 30 -17.66 -15.03 -4.54
CA ASP A 30 -17.02 -14.79 -3.24
C ASP A 30 -15.60 -14.31 -3.50
N LEU A 31 -15.42 -12.99 -3.52
CA LEU A 31 -14.16 -12.34 -3.84
C LEU A 31 -13.37 -12.11 -2.56
N SER A 32 -12.12 -12.51 -2.55
CA SER A 32 -11.23 -12.33 -1.40
C SER A 32 -9.83 -11.98 -1.82
N ILE A 33 -9.07 -11.35 -0.94
CA ILE A 33 -7.65 -11.10 -1.14
C ILE A 33 -6.87 -12.20 -0.42
N ASN A 34 -6.20 -13.07 -1.20
CA ASN A 34 -5.41 -14.18 -0.67
C ASN A 34 -4.04 -13.73 -0.15
N GLU A 35 -3.38 -12.85 -0.91
CA GLU A 35 -2.02 -12.41 -0.64
C GLU A 35 -1.79 -11.01 -1.19
N ILE A 36 -0.98 -10.22 -0.47
CA ILE A 36 -0.36 -9.00 -0.97
C ILE A 36 1.15 -9.24 -0.94
N SER A 37 1.82 -9.05 -2.07
CA SER A 37 3.25 -9.26 -2.22
C SER A 37 3.92 -8.09 -2.93
N PHE A 38 5.25 -8.02 -2.82
CA PHE A 38 6.06 -6.97 -3.38
C PHE A 38 7.19 -7.59 -4.21
N ASP A 39 7.55 -6.97 -5.32
CA ASP A 39 8.69 -7.41 -6.14
C ASP A 39 10.04 -7.10 -5.46
N ASP A 40 10.06 -6.11 -4.53
CA ASP A 40 11.17 -5.83 -3.61
C ASP A 40 10.61 -5.67 -2.19
N ASP A 41 11.00 -6.56 -1.27
CA ASP A 41 10.58 -6.55 0.14
C ASP A 41 11.40 -5.57 1.01
N SER A 42 12.44 -4.97 0.47
CA SER A 42 13.38 -4.11 1.22
C SER A 42 13.85 -2.90 0.39
N PRO A 43 12.91 -2.15 -0.23
CA PRO A 43 13.26 -1.05 -1.10
C PRO A 43 13.93 0.10 -0.36
N THR A 44 14.58 0.96 -1.12
CA THR A 44 15.02 2.27 -0.65
C THR A 44 14.01 3.34 -1.09
N GLY A 45 13.81 4.36 -0.28
CA GLY A 45 12.94 5.49 -0.66
C GLY A 45 13.39 6.07 -2.00
N GLY A 46 12.46 6.12 -2.96
CA GLY A 46 12.69 6.52 -4.35
C GLY A 46 12.67 5.36 -5.34
N ASP A 47 12.77 4.10 -4.87
CA ASP A 47 12.64 2.93 -5.73
C ASP A 47 11.17 2.73 -6.12
N ASP A 48 10.94 2.26 -7.35
CA ASP A 48 9.63 1.85 -7.80
C ASP A 48 9.40 0.38 -7.40
N VAL A 49 8.31 0.12 -6.69
CA VAL A 49 7.91 -1.19 -6.17
C VAL A 49 6.60 -1.59 -6.81
N THR A 50 6.55 -2.80 -7.38
CA THR A 50 5.31 -3.41 -7.83
C THR A 50 4.61 -4.08 -6.66
N ILE A 51 3.40 -3.63 -6.34
CA ILE A 51 2.51 -4.24 -5.37
C ILE A 51 1.57 -5.16 -6.13
N THR A 52 1.58 -6.45 -5.79
CA THR A 52 0.71 -7.46 -6.39
C THR A 52 -0.28 -7.98 -5.35
N ALA A 53 -1.56 -8.01 -5.71
CA ALA A 53 -2.62 -8.63 -4.91
C ALA A 53 -3.15 -9.86 -5.66
N GLU A 54 -3.03 -11.05 -5.05
CA GLU A 54 -3.72 -12.24 -5.55
C GLU A 54 -5.17 -12.21 -5.06
N VAL A 55 -6.10 -12.12 -6.00
CA VAL A 55 -7.54 -12.07 -5.73
C VAL A 55 -8.17 -13.41 -6.11
N ALA A 56 -8.90 -14.01 -5.18
CA ALA A 56 -9.66 -15.24 -5.41
C ALA A 56 -11.14 -14.95 -5.70
N ASN A 57 -11.78 -15.87 -6.39
CA ASN A 57 -13.24 -15.97 -6.49
C ASN A 57 -13.64 -17.40 -6.07
N ASP A 58 -13.86 -17.57 -4.77
CA ASP A 58 -14.17 -18.87 -4.17
C ASP A 58 -15.65 -19.26 -4.28
N GLY A 59 -16.51 -18.31 -4.69
CA GLY A 59 -17.92 -18.52 -4.89
C GLY A 59 -18.26 -19.22 -6.22
N GLY A 60 -19.44 -19.78 -6.26
CA GLY A 60 -19.96 -20.50 -7.41
C GLY A 60 -19.34 -21.89 -7.60
N THR A 61 -20.09 -22.79 -8.19
CA THR A 61 -19.53 -24.09 -8.60
C THR A 61 -18.48 -23.87 -9.68
N SER A 62 -17.23 -24.09 -9.34
CA SER A 62 -15.99 -23.96 -10.08
C SER A 62 -16.13 -23.71 -11.60
N GLY A 63 -15.73 -22.50 -12.01
CA GLY A 63 -15.51 -22.17 -13.42
C GLY A 63 -16.72 -21.68 -14.21
N LEU A 64 -17.90 -21.49 -13.61
CA LEU A 64 -19.10 -21.09 -14.33
C LEU A 64 -19.36 -19.57 -14.29
N ILE A 65 -18.90 -18.86 -13.27
CA ILE A 65 -19.12 -17.42 -13.14
C ILE A 65 -17.77 -16.70 -13.07
N SER A 66 -17.44 -16.01 -14.15
CA SER A 66 -16.31 -15.08 -14.15
C SER A 66 -16.80 -13.70 -13.72
N VAL A 67 -16.07 -13.06 -12.82
CA VAL A 67 -16.34 -11.72 -12.33
C VAL A 67 -15.30 -10.78 -12.91
N THR A 68 -15.74 -9.60 -13.35
CA THR A 68 -14.85 -8.49 -13.71
C THR A 68 -15.12 -7.33 -12.77
N THR A 69 -14.10 -6.95 -12.01
CA THR A 69 -14.19 -5.91 -10.99
C THR A 69 -12.92 -5.09 -10.88
N ASN A 70 -12.97 -4.03 -10.06
CA ASN A 70 -11.81 -3.21 -9.73
C ASN A 70 -11.17 -3.68 -8.43
N VAL A 71 -9.85 -3.65 -8.39
CA VAL A 71 -9.05 -3.80 -7.19
C VAL A 71 -8.40 -2.45 -6.87
N SER A 72 -8.73 -1.89 -5.74
CA SER A 72 -8.26 -0.57 -5.26
C SER A 72 -7.08 -0.73 -4.32
N PHE A 73 -6.04 0.09 -4.49
CA PHE A 73 -4.82 0.07 -3.70
C PHE A 73 -4.63 1.36 -2.93
N TYR A 74 -4.19 1.22 -1.69
CA TYR A 74 -3.91 2.32 -0.77
C TYR A 74 -2.58 2.10 -0.06
N VAL A 75 -1.84 3.20 0.16
CA VAL A 75 -0.68 3.23 1.05
C VAL A 75 -0.92 4.29 2.10
N ASP A 76 -0.80 3.93 3.38
CA ASP A 76 -1.07 4.80 4.53
C ASP A 76 -2.43 5.52 4.43
N SER A 77 -3.45 4.78 3.98
CA SER A 77 -4.80 5.29 3.72
C SER A 77 -4.93 6.26 2.54
N SER A 78 -3.86 6.51 1.78
CA SER A 78 -3.90 7.31 0.56
C SER A 78 -4.15 6.41 -0.64
N PHE A 79 -5.19 6.69 -1.42
CA PHE A 79 -5.46 5.97 -2.67
C PHE A 79 -4.33 6.19 -3.67
N ILE A 80 -3.72 5.11 -4.17
CA ILE A 80 -2.63 5.16 -5.14
C ILE A 80 -3.05 4.73 -6.53
N GLY A 81 -4.17 3.99 -6.64
CA GLY A 81 -4.73 3.59 -7.93
C GLY A 81 -5.59 2.35 -7.84
N LYS A 82 -6.10 1.92 -8.99
CA LYS A 82 -6.88 0.69 -9.13
C LYS A 82 -6.62 0.01 -10.45
N GLU A 83 -6.75 -1.31 -10.46
CA GLU A 83 -6.71 -2.14 -11.65
C GLU A 83 -8.03 -2.89 -11.84
N THR A 84 -8.43 -3.10 -13.11
CA THR A 84 -9.61 -3.92 -13.43
C THR A 84 -9.17 -5.29 -13.87
N ILE A 85 -9.59 -6.32 -13.15
CA ILE A 85 -9.26 -7.73 -13.41
C ILE A 85 -10.49 -8.56 -13.69
N THR A 86 -10.29 -9.73 -14.29
CA THR A 86 -11.34 -10.74 -14.48
C THR A 86 -10.92 -12.04 -13.81
N ILE A 87 -11.73 -12.50 -12.86
CA ILE A 87 -11.45 -13.66 -12.02
C ILE A 87 -12.48 -14.74 -12.37
N PRO A 88 -12.06 -15.89 -12.94
CA PRO A 88 -12.98 -17.00 -13.16
C PRO A 88 -13.37 -17.66 -11.83
N GLY A 89 -14.61 -18.15 -11.71
CA GLY A 89 -15.06 -18.85 -10.49
C GLY A 89 -14.17 -20.03 -10.13
N GLY A 90 -13.81 -20.16 -8.87
CA GLY A 90 -12.90 -21.17 -8.33
C GLY A 90 -11.44 -20.98 -8.74
N ASN A 91 -11.03 -19.76 -9.13
CA ASN A 91 -9.66 -19.43 -9.51
C ASN A 91 -9.22 -18.11 -8.89
N THR A 92 -7.94 -17.79 -9.11
CA THR A 92 -7.34 -16.52 -8.73
C THR A 92 -6.93 -15.69 -9.96
N ALA A 93 -6.74 -14.40 -9.76
CA ALA A 93 -6.12 -13.48 -10.71
C ALA A 93 -5.33 -12.42 -9.94
N ASP A 94 -4.24 -11.94 -10.53
CA ASP A 94 -3.41 -10.92 -9.94
C ASP A 94 -3.86 -9.53 -10.40
N ALA A 95 -3.83 -8.58 -9.47
CA ALA A 95 -3.91 -7.15 -9.72
C ALA A 95 -2.59 -6.51 -9.29
N GLU A 96 -2.05 -5.61 -10.11
CA GLU A 96 -0.74 -5.01 -9.91
C GLU A 96 -0.79 -3.49 -9.99
N ILE A 97 0.04 -2.83 -9.17
CA ILE A 97 0.25 -1.39 -9.25
C ILE A 97 1.68 -1.03 -8.89
N GLU A 98 2.22 0.00 -9.57
CA GLU A 98 3.51 0.59 -9.19
C GLU A 98 3.31 1.63 -8.07
N TRP A 99 4.19 1.60 -7.09
CA TRP A 99 4.31 2.58 -6.02
C TRP A 99 5.77 2.99 -5.86
N THR A 100 6.03 4.31 -5.90
CA THR A 100 7.36 4.83 -5.56
C THR A 100 7.52 4.83 -4.06
N ALA A 101 8.44 4.05 -3.54
CA ALA A 101 8.68 3.87 -2.11
C ALA A 101 9.10 5.19 -1.44
N VAL A 102 8.62 5.39 -0.22
CA VAL A 102 9.07 6.47 0.67
C VAL A 102 9.73 5.83 1.86
N GLY A 103 10.84 6.40 2.37
CA GLY A 103 11.53 5.84 3.53
C GLY A 103 10.62 5.77 4.76
N GLY A 104 10.58 4.62 5.40
CA GLY A 104 9.73 4.34 6.57
C GLY A 104 8.98 3.03 6.44
N THR A 105 8.13 2.74 7.44
CA THR A 105 7.21 1.60 7.40
C THR A 105 5.83 2.07 6.96
N HIS A 106 5.30 1.43 5.95
CA HIS A 106 4.03 1.78 5.32
C HIS A 106 3.05 0.62 5.40
N THR A 107 1.76 0.94 5.52
CA THR A 107 0.68 -0.04 5.45
C THR A 107 0.04 0.02 4.07
N VAL A 108 0.13 -1.07 3.35
CA VAL A 108 -0.58 -1.29 2.09
C VAL A 108 -1.92 -1.91 2.41
N LYS A 109 -3.00 -1.34 1.86
CA LYS A 109 -4.34 -1.88 1.93
C LYS A 109 -4.87 -2.10 0.52
N VAL A 110 -5.47 -3.26 0.29
CA VAL A 110 -6.10 -3.62 -0.97
C VAL A 110 -7.56 -3.95 -0.72
N ILE A 111 -8.44 -3.49 -1.60
CA ILE A 111 -9.89 -3.76 -1.55
C ILE A 111 -10.33 -4.21 -2.95
N VAL A 112 -10.95 -5.38 -3.04
CA VAL A 112 -11.66 -5.82 -4.24
C VAL A 112 -13.13 -5.42 -4.14
N ASP A 113 -13.72 -5.01 -5.26
CA ASP A 113 -15.11 -4.55 -5.37
C ASP A 113 -15.55 -3.48 -4.34
N GLU A 114 -14.68 -2.51 -4.04
CA GLU A 114 -14.90 -1.45 -3.06
C GLU A 114 -16.24 -0.70 -3.22
N GLU A 115 -16.82 -0.70 -4.42
CA GLU A 115 -18.09 -0.03 -4.73
C GLU A 115 -19.31 -0.95 -4.49
N GLU A 116 -19.10 -2.21 -4.03
CA GLU A 116 -20.14 -3.23 -3.77
C GLU A 116 -21.10 -3.41 -4.97
N LEU A 117 -20.52 -3.48 -6.19
CA LEU A 117 -21.31 -3.62 -7.42
C LEU A 117 -21.64 -5.08 -7.74
N ILE A 118 -20.91 -6.02 -7.15
CA ILE A 118 -21.09 -7.45 -7.27
C ILE A 118 -21.72 -7.92 -5.97
N SER A 119 -22.84 -8.66 -6.06
CA SER A 119 -23.41 -9.29 -4.88
C SER A 119 -22.67 -10.58 -4.62
N GLU A 120 -22.11 -10.74 -3.44
CA GLU A 120 -21.25 -11.83 -3.04
C GLU A 120 -21.85 -12.70 -1.93
N SER A 121 -21.33 -13.91 -1.77
CA SER A 121 -21.75 -14.78 -0.67
C SER A 121 -21.19 -14.35 0.68
N ASP A 122 -20.02 -13.69 0.69
CA ASP A 122 -19.39 -13.06 1.84
C ASP A 122 -18.81 -11.72 1.42
N GLU A 123 -19.27 -10.60 2.00
CA GLU A 123 -18.83 -9.23 1.72
C GLU A 123 -17.79 -8.76 2.78
N ASP A 124 -17.45 -9.61 3.74
CA ASP A 124 -16.56 -9.22 4.85
C ASP A 124 -15.08 -9.58 4.60
N ASN A 125 -14.75 -10.26 3.48
CA ASN A 125 -13.40 -10.76 3.15
C ASN A 125 -12.72 -10.02 1.98
N ASN A 126 -13.30 -8.93 1.50
CA ASN A 126 -12.86 -8.17 0.32
C ASN A 126 -11.67 -7.24 0.59
N GLU A 127 -11.19 -7.14 1.82
CA GLU A 127 -10.11 -6.26 2.21
C GLU A 127 -8.96 -7.03 2.88
N ALA A 128 -7.72 -6.70 2.49
CA ALA A 128 -6.52 -7.16 3.19
C ALA A 128 -5.51 -6.02 3.37
N THR A 129 -4.61 -6.20 4.34
CA THR A 129 -3.52 -5.27 4.62
C THR A 129 -2.21 -6.01 4.79
N GLU A 130 -1.11 -5.42 4.28
CA GLU A 130 0.25 -5.87 4.49
C GLU A 130 1.17 -4.69 4.79
N THR A 131 2.33 -4.93 5.37
CA THR A 131 3.30 -3.88 5.69
C THR A 131 4.57 -4.03 4.87
N ILE A 132 5.11 -2.90 4.39
CA ILE A 132 6.40 -2.82 3.73
C ILE A 132 7.26 -1.78 4.43
N THR A 133 8.57 -2.06 4.56
CA THR A 133 9.51 -1.11 5.13
C THR A 133 10.57 -0.74 4.11
N ALA A 134 10.56 0.53 3.71
CA ALA A 134 11.58 1.10 2.86
C ALA A 134 12.69 1.77 3.69
N SER A 135 13.94 1.56 3.31
CA SER A 135 15.06 2.30 3.86
C SER A 135 14.96 3.77 3.49
N TYR A 136 15.41 4.66 4.37
CA TYR A 136 15.60 6.04 3.97
C TYR A 136 16.79 6.13 3.01
N PRO A 137 16.71 6.95 1.97
CA PRO A 137 17.83 7.15 1.07
C PRO A 137 18.98 7.79 1.85
N PRO A 138 20.21 7.40 1.55
CA PRO A 138 21.36 7.97 2.22
C PRO A 138 21.46 9.47 1.95
N ILE A 139 21.72 10.24 2.99
CA ILE A 139 22.01 11.67 2.91
C ILE A 139 23.51 11.81 2.75
N LEU A 140 23.95 12.66 1.83
CA LEU A 140 25.34 13.06 1.73
C LEU A 140 25.52 14.43 2.39
N LEU A 141 26.38 14.47 3.39
CA LEU A 141 26.90 15.70 3.98
C LEU A 141 28.27 16.00 3.35
N LEU A 142 28.35 17.07 2.56
CA LEU A 142 29.60 17.56 2.02
C LEU A 142 30.19 18.63 2.95
N ASP A 143 31.28 18.28 3.59
CA ASP A 143 32.06 19.19 4.42
C ASP A 143 33.11 19.91 3.55
N ASP A 144 32.79 21.13 3.16
CA ASP A 144 33.63 22.02 2.33
C ASP A 144 34.26 23.16 3.17
N ASP A 145 34.23 23.08 4.47
CA ASP A 145 34.75 24.17 5.29
C ASP A 145 36.31 24.18 5.34
N ASN A 146 36.91 24.04 4.18
CA ASN A 146 38.35 24.07 3.97
C ASN A 146 38.94 25.41 4.38
N SER A 147 39.12 25.63 5.67
CA SER A 147 39.80 26.79 6.20
C SER A 147 41.21 26.45 6.69
N PRO A 148 42.22 26.39 5.79
CA PRO A 148 43.56 26.00 6.21
C PRO A 148 44.31 27.01 7.03
N ASN A 149 43.82 28.26 7.25
CA ASN A 149 44.72 29.27 7.72
C ASN A 149 44.14 30.46 8.54
N ASN A 150 43.06 30.36 9.20
CA ASN A 150 42.73 31.38 10.17
C ASN A 150 42.54 30.77 11.56
N GLY A 151 43.59 30.80 12.38
CA GLY A 151 43.67 30.33 13.78
C GLY A 151 42.56 30.72 14.74
N GLY A 152 41.35 30.69 14.25
CA GLY A 152 40.09 30.77 14.99
C GLY A 152 39.47 29.38 15.02
N SER A 153 39.17 28.93 16.22
CA SER A 153 38.34 27.76 16.47
C SER A 153 37.00 27.94 15.75
N ARG A 154 36.92 27.53 14.49
CA ARG A 154 35.61 27.32 13.87
C ARG A 154 35.12 25.97 14.37
N THR A 155 34.05 25.99 15.11
CA THR A 155 33.19 24.83 15.34
C THR A 155 32.85 24.31 13.95
N GLU A 156 33.32 23.12 13.64
CA GLU A 156 33.06 22.49 12.35
C GLU A 156 31.54 22.52 12.11
N THR A 157 31.15 23.15 11.00
CA THR A 157 29.74 23.39 10.70
C THR A 157 29.00 22.06 10.46
N ASP A 158 29.73 21.08 9.94
CA ASP A 158 29.29 19.71 9.76
C ASP A 158 28.82 19.06 11.08
N GLN A 159 29.45 19.36 12.21
CA GLN A 159 29.09 18.81 13.52
C GLN A 159 27.66 19.18 13.94
N TYR A 160 27.14 20.33 13.51
CA TYR A 160 25.74 20.70 13.77
C TYR A 160 24.77 19.83 12.97
N TYR A 161 25.10 19.55 11.71
CA TYR A 161 24.27 18.66 10.87
C TYR A 161 24.37 17.22 11.33
N VAL A 162 25.58 16.73 11.64
CA VAL A 162 25.81 15.41 12.23
C VAL A 162 24.99 15.26 13.52
N ASN A 163 25.09 16.20 14.44
CA ASN A 163 24.33 16.17 15.68
C ASN A 163 22.82 16.23 15.44
N ALA A 164 22.36 16.96 14.42
CA ALA A 164 20.94 17.02 14.07
C ALA A 164 20.45 15.68 13.53
N LEU A 165 21.20 15.05 12.63
CA LEU A 165 20.86 13.76 12.04
C LEU A 165 20.92 12.63 13.09
N ASP A 166 21.93 12.60 13.95
CA ASP A 166 22.08 11.60 15.01
C ASP A 166 21.00 11.69 16.09
N ASN A 167 20.38 12.86 16.28
CA ASN A 167 19.33 13.08 17.27
C ASN A 167 17.91 12.98 16.68
N LEU A 168 17.75 12.56 15.43
CA LEU A 168 16.44 12.28 14.87
C LEU A 168 15.80 11.08 15.59
N THR A 169 14.50 11.14 15.77
CA THR A 169 13.72 10.05 16.41
C THR A 169 13.84 8.75 15.62
N ASN A 170 13.98 8.85 14.30
CA ASN A 170 14.33 7.76 13.40
C ASN A 170 15.70 8.07 12.80
N PRO A 171 16.73 7.29 13.10
CA PRO A 171 18.05 7.51 12.53
C PRO A 171 18.01 7.34 11.00
N ILE A 172 18.43 8.39 10.30
CA ILE A 172 18.58 8.38 8.85
C ILE A 172 20.04 8.05 8.55
N ALA A 173 20.27 7.12 7.63
CA ALA A 173 21.62 6.85 7.17
C ALA A 173 22.17 8.05 6.41
N TYR A 174 23.41 8.45 6.69
CA TYR A 174 24.09 9.53 6.00
C TYR A 174 25.57 9.23 5.88
N ASP A 175 26.18 9.75 4.82
CA ASP A 175 27.62 9.73 4.60
C ASP A 175 28.19 11.15 4.75
N VAL A 176 29.44 11.22 5.16
CA VAL A 176 30.18 12.49 5.24
C VAL A 176 31.38 12.41 4.30
N ILE A 177 31.41 13.28 3.29
CA ILE A 177 32.58 13.44 2.43
C ILE A 177 33.22 14.78 2.73
N ARG A 178 34.48 14.77 3.14
CA ARG A 178 35.28 15.98 3.38
C ARG A 178 35.98 16.40 2.10
N VAL A 179 35.69 17.62 1.68
CA VAL A 179 36.28 18.25 0.48
C VAL A 179 37.36 19.22 0.92
N ASN A 180 38.61 18.75 0.97
CA ASN A 180 39.75 19.58 1.38
C ASN A 180 40.29 20.44 0.23
N SER A 181 39.96 20.11 -1.00
CA SER A 181 40.32 20.84 -2.21
C SER A 181 39.33 20.55 -3.34
N SER A 182 39.32 21.38 -4.36
CA SER A 182 38.50 21.13 -5.54
C SER A 182 38.82 19.79 -6.26
N ALA A 183 39.97 19.19 -5.97
CA ALA A 183 40.34 17.87 -6.51
C ALA A 183 39.68 16.72 -5.72
N ASP A 184 39.21 16.98 -4.49
CA ASP A 184 38.61 15.96 -3.62
C ASP A 184 37.08 15.99 -3.74
N ALA A 185 36.51 16.93 -4.52
CA ALA A 185 35.08 17.02 -4.73
C ALA A 185 34.56 15.73 -5.43
N PRO A 186 33.52 15.08 -4.89
CA PRO A 186 32.97 13.87 -5.51
C PRO A 186 32.42 14.16 -6.90
N GLY A 187 32.63 13.19 -7.81
CA GLY A 187 32.08 13.23 -9.16
C GLY A 187 30.55 13.10 -9.16
N ILE A 188 29.93 13.47 -10.29
CA ILE A 188 28.49 13.38 -10.47
C ILE A 188 27.97 11.94 -10.33
N ASP A 189 28.77 10.96 -10.64
CA ASP A 189 28.50 9.54 -10.46
C ASP A 189 28.24 9.20 -8.98
N ILE A 190 29.06 9.72 -8.07
CA ILE A 190 28.89 9.55 -6.63
C ILE A 190 27.68 10.38 -6.13
N LEU A 191 27.60 11.65 -6.57
CA LEU A 191 26.52 12.54 -6.13
C LEU A 191 25.13 12.05 -6.54
N SER A 192 25.02 11.31 -7.65
CA SER A 192 23.74 10.78 -8.14
C SER A 192 23.22 9.59 -7.33
N GLU A 193 24.03 9.00 -6.45
CA GLU A 193 23.60 7.92 -5.55
C GLU A 193 22.86 8.44 -4.30
N TYR A 194 22.88 9.76 -4.06
CA TYR A 194 22.28 10.37 -2.90
C TYR A 194 21.06 11.19 -3.28
N GLN A 195 19.99 11.09 -2.49
CA GLN A 195 18.78 11.87 -2.73
C GLN A 195 18.80 13.27 -2.10
N LEU A 196 19.58 13.44 -1.04
CA LEU A 196 19.80 14.75 -0.41
C LEU A 196 21.28 15.01 -0.24
N ILE A 197 21.74 16.12 -0.79
CA ILE A 197 23.09 16.60 -0.60
C ILE A 197 23.00 17.89 0.23
N ILE A 198 23.61 17.87 1.40
CA ILE A 198 23.77 19.05 2.27
C ILE A 198 25.19 19.55 2.07
N TRP A 199 25.29 20.78 1.55
CA TRP A 199 26.57 21.41 1.23
C TRP A 199 26.80 22.62 2.14
#